data_958551106c70ad3b28dd09695813b9eb
#
_entry.id   958551106c70ad3b28dd09695813b9eb
#
_cell.length_a   1.000
_cell.length_b   1.000
_cell.length_c   1.000
_cell.angle_alpha   90.00
_cell.angle_beta   90.00
_cell.angle_gamma   90.00
#
_symmetry.space_group_name_H-M   'P 1'
#
loop_
_entity.id
_entity.type
_entity.pdbx_description
1 polymer ?
#
loop_
_entity_poly.entity_id
_entity_poly.type
_entity_poly.pdbx_seq_one_letter_code
_entity_poly.pdbx_strand_id
1 'polypeptide(L)'
;MTANVAARERPRRRGPAVWGVIGLLAQVAFAAGWMIAETWQGPRYSPLTDTISDLQAATAPHAWFPIACFAAGGLGTFGFAVFGLRPAWRGAVRIAPWAIGLSGLALGNSFPQIPCQLSASGCTATGQLLSAGGLTDAILSGAALWLLAITPLQLARLLIPLPQWRALARPLRVAGVVALAGYGLLALALLTGVWAGLVERALVAVCQLWLAVLAVNLIRTSGAGDG
;
A
#
# COMPACT_ATOMS: atom_id res chain seq x y z
N MET A 1 6.30 20.25 -56.07
CA MET A 1 6.76 20.67 -54.73
C MET A 1 6.09 19.76 -53.68
N THR A 2 6.69 18.68 -53.32
CA THR A 2 6.21 17.74 -52.31
C THR A 2 6.86 18.12 -50.99
N ALA A 3 6.08 18.71 -50.08
CA ALA A 3 6.51 19.06 -48.74
C ALA A 3 6.67 17.77 -47.91
N ASN A 4 7.91 17.43 -47.64
CA ASN A 4 8.29 16.33 -46.75
C ASN A 4 7.98 16.75 -45.32
N VAL A 5 6.79 16.37 -44.83
CA VAL A 5 6.40 16.55 -43.43
C VAL A 5 7.21 15.52 -42.63
N ALA A 6 8.40 15.93 -42.18
CA ALA A 6 9.19 15.15 -41.26
C ALA A 6 8.33 14.82 -40.04
N ALA A 7 8.02 13.56 -39.88
CA ALA A 7 7.35 13.04 -38.69
C ALA A 7 8.20 13.43 -37.48
N ARG A 8 7.77 14.44 -36.71
CA ARG A 8 8.41 14.83 -35.44
C ARG A 8 8.30 13.64 -34.51
N GLU A 9 9.38 12.91 -34.34
CA GLU A 9 9.52 11.88 -33.31
C GLU A 9 9.16 12.52 -31.96
N ARG A 10 8.04 12.07 -31.39
CA ARG A 10 7.64 12.47 -30.03
C ARG A 10 8.69 11.92 -29.06
N PRO A 11 9.32 12.76 -28.23
CA PRO A 11 10.33 12.29 -27.29
C PRO A 11 9.75 11.17 -26.41
N ARG A 12 10.48 10.06 -26.33
CA ARG A 12 10.17 8.90 -25.47
C ARG A 12 9.82 9.37 -24.05
N ARG A 13 8.57 9.22 -23.65
CA ARG A 13 8.12 9.50 -22.29
C ARG A 13 8.52 8.34 -21.35
N ARG A 14 9.80 8.27 -20.98
CA ARG A 14 10.30 7.31 -19.98
C ARG A 14 9.72 7.52 -18.58
N GLY A 15 9.15 8.69 -18.29
CA GLY A 15 8.65 9.08 -16.98
C GLY A 15 7.66 8.11 -16.33
N PRO A 16 6.56 7.69 -17.00
CA PRO A 16 5.57 6.81 -16.36
C PRO A 16 6.10 5.42 -16.00
N ALA A 17 6.97 4.83 -16.85
CA ALA A 17 7.56 3.52 -16.57
C ALA A 17 8.43 3.52 -15.30
N VAL A 18 9.23 4.58 -15.09
CA VAL A 18 10.06 4.73 -13.89
C VAL A 18 9.19 4.74 -12.64
N TRP A 19 8.07 5.45 -12.66
CA TRP A 19 7.14 5.47 -11.53
C TRP A 19 6.47 4.12 -11.29
N GLY A 20 6.23 3.34 -12.35
CA GLY A 20 5.78 1.96 -12.22
C GLY A 20 6.81 1.08 -11.50
N VAL A 21 8.10 1.21 -11.84
CA VAL A 21 9.19 0.50 -11.15
C VAL A 21 9.29 0.94 -9.68
N ILE A 22 9.22 2.25 -9.41
CA ILE A 22 9.22 2.78 -8.03
C ILE A 22 8.02 2.20 -7.25
N GLY A 23 6.82 2.16 -7.85
CA GLY A 23 5.64 1.57 -7.23
C GLY A 23 5.83 0.09 -6.87
N LEU A 24 6.46 -0.68 -7.75
CA LEU A 24 6.74 -2.10 -7.49
C LEU A 24 7.78 -2.28 -6.37
N LEU A 25 8.87 -1.52 -6.41
CA LEU A 25 9.89 -1.53 -5.36
C LEU A 25 9.33 -1.07 -4.00
N ALA A 26 8.38 -0.14 -3.99
CA ALA A 26 7.69 0.29 -2.79
C ALA A 26 6.91 -0.86 -2.11
N GLN A 27 6.21 -1.70 -2.90
CA GLN A 27 5.51 -2.87 -2.34
C GLN A 27 6.52 -3.90 -1.81
N VAL A 28 7.62 -4.12 -2.52
CA VAL A 28 8.69 -5.02 -2.05
C VAL A 28 9.33 -4.51 -0.77
N ALA A 29 9.64 -3.21 -0.67
CA ALA A 29 10.20 -2.62 0.54
C ALA A 29 9.27 -2.77 1.74
N PHE A 30 7.98 -2.48 1.56
CA PHE A 30 6.99 -2.62 2.62
C PHE A 30 6.86 -4.08 3.07
N ALA A 31 6.73 -5.03 2.13
CA ALA A 31 6.66 -6.46 2.45
C ALA A 31 7.93 -6.96 3.16
N ALA A 32 9.11 -6.62 2.66
CA ALA A 32 10.38 -6.97 3.28
C ALA A 32 10.49 -6.40 4.71
N GLY A 33 9.95 -5.20 4.94
CA GLY A 33 9.96 -4.54 6.25
C GLY A 33 9.34 -5.40 7.34
N TRP A 34 8.12 -5.90 7.15
CA TRP A 34 7.48 -6.72 8.18
C TRP A 34 7.94 -8.18 8.14
N MET A 35 8.13 -8.80 6.96
CA MET A 35 8.56 -10.20 6.86
C MET A 35 9.94 -10.44 7.48
N ILE A 36 10.88 -9.54 7.28
CA ILE A 36 12.22 -9.65 7.86
C ILE A 36 12.18 -9.30 9.35
N ALA A 37 11.44 -8.23 9.73
CA ALA A 37 11.38 -7.82 11.13
C ALA A 37 10.79 -8.90 12.05
N GLU A 38 9.90 -9.75 11.57
CA GLU A 38 9.36 -10.90 12.34
C GLU A 38 10.43 -11.89 12.76
N THR A 39 11.51 -12.04 11.99
CA THR A 39 12.50 -13.10 12.21
C THR A 39 13.35 -12.91 13.47
N TRP A 40 13.42 -11.69 14.02
CA TRP A 40 14.20 -11.37 15.22
C TRP A 40 13.38 -10.93 16.43
N GLN A 41 12.05 -11.10 16.37
CA GLN A 41 11.22 -10.78 17.52
C GLN A 41 11.43 -11.76 18.69
N GLY A 42 11.14 -11.30 19.90
CA GLY A 42 11.28 -12.12 21.09
C GLY A 42 10.30 -13.29 21.15
N PRO A 43 10.52 -14.26 22.07
CA PRO A 43 9.77 -15.52 22.10
C PRO A 43 8.28 -15.38 22.45
N ARG A 44 7.84 -14.22 22.90
CA ARG A 44 6.42 -13.94 23.18
C ARG A 44 5.69 -13.32 21.97
N TYR A 45 6.42 -12.90 20.96
CA TYR A 45 5.83 -12.38 19.72
C TYR A 45 5.19 -13.51 18.92
N SER A 46 3.99 -13.28 18.44
CA SER A 46 3.28 -14.22 17.57
C SER A 46 2.72 -13.48 16.33
N PRO A 47 3.15 -13.84 15.13
CA PRO A 47 2.60 -13.22 13.91
C PRO A 47 1.11 -13.51 13.69
N LEU A 48 0.53 -14.43 14.47
CA LEU A 48 -0.91 -14.70 14.43
C LEU A 48 -1.72 -13.64 15.19
N THR A 49 -1.18 -13.12 16.29
CA THR A 49 -1.89 -12.19 17.17
C THR A 49 -1.34 -10.77 17.11
N ASP A 50 -0.01 -10.63 17.03
CA ASP A 50 0.65 -9.33 17.03
C ASP A 50 0.59 -8.68 15.63
N THR A 51 0.22 -7.43 15.57
CA THR A 51 0.02 -6.68 14.32
C THR A 51 1.34 -6.30 13.64
N ILE A 52 1.27 -5.92 12.36
CA ILE A 52 2.44 -5.39 11.64
C ILE A 52 2.94 -4.10 12.30
N SER A 53 2.04 -3.26 12.82
CA SER A 53 2.39 -2.01 13.49
C SER A 53 3.15 -2.23 14.79
N ASP A 54 2.96 -3.36 15.50
CA ASP A 54 3.74 -3.73 16.67
C ASP A 54 5.25 -3.84 16.40
N LEU A 55 5.64 -4.15 15.16
CA LEU A 55 7.05 -4.22 14.75
C LEU A 55 7.77 -2.86 14.77
N GLN A 56 7.00 -1.75 14.75
CA GLN A 56 7.50 -0.38 14.82
C GLN A 56 7.53 0.19 16.25
N ALA A 57 7.01 -0.56 17.23
CA ALA A 57 6.92 -0.08 18.59
C ALA A 57 8.32 0.21 19.20
N ALA A 58 8.40 1.17 20.10
CA ALA A 58 9.67 1.59 20.71
C ALA A 58 10.39 0.46 21.46
N THR A 59 9.63 -0.54 21.94
CA THR A 59 10.19 -1.73 22.61
C THR A 59 10.46 -2.90 21.66
N ALA A 60 10.11 -2.79 20.37
CA ALA A 60 10.38 -3.86 19.41
C ALA A 60 11.87 -3.90 19.03
N PRO A 61 12.47 -5.11 18.92
CA PRO A 61 13.85 -5.24 18.48
C PRO A 61 14.03 -4.65 17.06
N HIS A 62 15.06 -3.83 16.89
CA HIS A 62 15.41 -3.22 15.61
C HIS A 62 14.24 -2.49 14.90
N ALA A 63 13.34 -1.84 15.65
CA ALA A 63 12.16 -1.12 15.14
C ALA A 63 12.49 -0.12 14.01
N TRP A 64 13.71 0.43 13.99
CA TRP A 64 14.18 1.35 12.95
C TRP A 64 14.10 0.74 11.53
N PHE A 65 14.30 -0.59 11.41
CA PHE A 65 14.31 -1.27 10.11
C PHE A 65 12.91 -1.29 9.47
N PRO A 66 11.84 -1.85 10.11
CA PRO A 66 10.51 -1.77 9.52
C PRO A 66 10.04 -0.33 9.35
N ILE A 67 10.37 0.60 10.25
CA ILE A 67 10.08 2.03 10.10
C ILE A 67 10.67 2.57 8.78
N ALA A 68 11.95 2.32 8.51
CA ALA A 68 12.59 2.77 7.28
C ALA A 68 11.96 2.13 6.03
N CYS A 69 11.67 0.82 6.08
CA CYS A 69 11.04 0.11 4.98
C CYS A 69 9.61 0.60 4.69
N PHE A 70 8.81 0.86 5.73
CA PHE A 70 7.45 1.36 5.59
C PHE A 70 7.43 2.81 5.10
N ALA A 71 8.33 3.66 5.60
CA ALA A 71 8.48 5.03 5.11
C ALA A 71 8.88 5.03 3.61
N ALA A 72 9.85 4.21 3.22
CA ALA A 72 10.25 4.08 1.81
C ALA A 72 9.11 3.53 0.95
N GLY A 73 8.38 2.52 1.43
CA GLY A 73 7.20 1.95 0.78
C GLY A 73 6.09 2.99 0.62
N GLY A 74 5.80 3.75 1.67
CA GLY A 74 4.79 4.80 1.67
C GLY A 74 5.10 5.94 0.69
N LEU A 75 6.32 6.48 0.75
CA LEU A 75 6.79 7.53 -0.16
C LEU A 75 6.83 7.04 -1.62
N GLY A 76 7.30 5.82 -1.86
CA GLY A 76 7.31 5.21 -3.19
C GLY A 76 5.89 5.00 -3.73
N THR A 77 4.95 4.55 -2.90
CA THR A 77 3.54 4.40 -3.27
C THR A 77 2.90 5.75 -3.58
N PHE A 78 3.19 6.79 -2.80
CA PHE A 78 2.74 8.16 -3.09
C PHE A 78 3.27 8.65 -4.44
N GLY A 79 4.57 8.53 -4.67
CA GLY A 79 5.21 8.93 -5.94
C GLY A 79 4.61 8.18 -7.14
N PHE A 80 4.48 6.86 -7.04
CA PHE A 80 3.84 6.04 -8.06
C PHE A 80 2.41 6.50 -8.37
N ALA A 81 1.60 6.75 -7.35
CA ALA A 81 0.21 7.15 -7.54
C ALA A 81 0.09 8.54 -8.17
N VAL A 82 0.83 9.53 -7.66
CA VAL A 82 0.69 10.94 -8.08
C VAL A 82 1.43 11.23 -9.38
N PHE A 83 2.62 10.71 -9.55
CA PHE A 83 3.46 10.99 -10.73
C PHE A 83 3.40 9.91 -11.81
N GLY A 84 2.94 8.70 -11.45
CA GLY A 84 2.76 7.58 -12.38
C GLY A 84 1.31 7.41 -12.85
N LEU A 85 0.40 7.02 -11.93
CA LEU A 85 -0.98 6.68 -12.28
C LEU A 85 -1.81 7.88 -12.70
N ARG A 86 -1.72 9.01 -11.98
CA ARG A 86 -2.52 10.20 -12.26
C ARG A 86 -2.34 10.72 -13.68
N PRO A 87 -1.11 10.90 -14.21
CA PRO A 87 -0.91 11.30 -15.61
C PRO A 87 -1.30 10.19 -16.60
N ALA A 88 -1.11 8.90 -16.26
CA ALA A 88 -1.49 7.79 -17.13
C ALA A 88 -3.00 7.71 -17.35
N TRP A 89 -3.81 8.06 -16.37
CA TRP A 89 -5.27 8.07 -16.45
C TRP A 89 -5.87 9.37 -17.02
N ARG A 90 -5.04 10.35 -17.38
CA ARG A 90 -5.41 11.59 -18.11
C ARG A 90 -6.66 12.30 -17.56
N GLY A 91 -6.86 12.30 -16.25
CA GLY A 91 -7.98 12.94 -15.61
C GLY A 91 -9.31 12.16 -15.63
N ALA A 92 -9.38 11.01 -16.29
CA ALA A 92 -10.55 10.12 -16.21
C ALA A 92 -10.75 9.59 -14.79
N VAL A 93 -9.66 9.45 -14.02
CA VAL A 93 -9.68 9.01 -12.63
C VAL A 93 -8.93 10.05 -11.79
N ARG A 94 -9.68 10.93 -11.11
CA ARG A 94 -9.09 12.08 -10.40
C ARG A 94 -8.72 11.80 -8.95
N ILE A 95 -9.58 11.08 -8.22
CA ILE A 95 -9.49 10.90 -6.76
C ILE A 95 -8.63 9.69 -6.39
N ALA A 96 -8.77 8.58 -7.11
CA ALA A 96 -8.09 7.34 -6.74
C ALA A 96 -6.55 7.44 -6.63
N PRO A 97 -5.80 8.18 -7.47
CA PRO A 97 -4.37 8.35 -7.27
C PRO A 97 -4.02 9.01 -5.92
N TRP A 98 -4.82 9.99 -5.50
CA TRP A 98 -4.65 10.63 -4.20
C TRP A 98 -4.99 9.69 -3.05
N ALA A 99 -6.09 8.93 -3.16
CA ALA A 99 -6.46 7.94 -2.17
C ALA A 99 -5.34 6.90 -1.99
N ILE A 100 -4.78 6.37 -3.09
CA ILE A 100 -3.65 5.43 -3.06
C ILE A 100 -2.42 6.09 -2.43
N GLY A 101 -2.05 7.28 -2.90
CA GLY A 101 -0.85 7.98 -2.43
C GLY A 101 -0.92 8.33 -0.95
N LEU A 102 -2.02 8.92 -0.50
CA LEU A 102 -2.22 9.28 0.91
C LEU A 102 -2.29 8.05 1.82
N SER A 103 -2.90 6.95 1.34
CA SER A 103 -2.87 5.67 2.08
C SER A 103 -1.44 5.13 2.21
N GLY A 104 -0.62 5.25 1.17
CA GLY A 104 0.79 4.89 1.25
C GLY A 104 1.53 5.70 2.32
N LEU A 105 1.36 7.03 2.33
CA LEU A 105 1.98 7.88 3.34
C LEU A 105 1.47 7.56 4.75
N ALA A 106 0.18 7.28 4.92
CA ALA A 106 -0.40 6.96 6.21
C ALA A 106 0.13 5.62 6.76
N LEU A 107 0.23 4.57 5.93
CA LEU A 107 0.83 3.28 6.30
C LEU A 107 2.35 3.36 6.50
N GLY A 108 3.02 4.30 5.84
CA GLY A 108 4.44 4.57 6.01
C GLY A 108 4.75 5.49 7.19
N ASN A 109 3.72 6.03 7.87
CA ASN A 109 3.92 6.92 9.00
C ASN A 109 4.21 6.12 10.28
N SER A 110 5.26 6.51 10.97
CA SER A 110 5.64 5.92 12.26
C SER A 110 5.79 7.00 13.34
N PHE A 111 5.14 8.14 13.17
CA PHE A 111 5.26 9.28 14.06
C PHE A 111 3.88 9.82 14.50
N PRO A 112 3.66 10.01 15.83
CA PRO A 112 4.52 9.59 16.94
C PRO A 112 4.62 8.06 17.03
N GLN A 113 5.76 7.55 17.53
CA GLN A 113 6.01 6.11 17.60
C GLN A 113 5.11 5.43 18.63
N ILE A 114 4.66 4.20 18.33
CA ILE A 114 3.93 3.35 19.27
C ILE A 114 4.83 3.04 20.47
N PRO A 115 4.36 3.24 21.72
CA PRO A 115 5.24 3.19 22.89
C PRO A 115 5.75 1.81 23.24
N CYS A 116 4.93 0.77 23.03
CA CYS A 116 5.31 -0.59 23.38
C CYS A 116 4.67 -1.62 22.42
N GLN A 117 5.38 -2.70 22.19
CA GLN A 117 4.90 -3.90 21.49
C GLN A 117 3.99 -4.70 22.43
N LEU A 118 2.87 -5.24 21.96
CA LEU A 118 1.92 -5.99 22.79
C LEU A 118 2.54 -7.22 23.46
N SER A 119 3.51 -7.85 22.83
CA SER A 119 4.27 -8.96 23.41
C SER A 119 5.30 -8.54 24.49
N ALA A 120 5.57 -7.24 24.66
CA ALA A 120 6.45 -6.74 25.71
C ALA A 120 5.77 -6.80 27.09
N SER A 121 6.56 -7.07 28.17
CA SER A 121 6.01 -7.09 29.53
C SER A 121 5.51 -5.74 29.96
N GLY A 122 4.29 -5.70 30.51
CA GLY A 122 3.65 -4.48 30.97
C GLY A 122 2.94 -3.67 29.88
N CYS A 123 3.05 -4.04 28.60
CA CYS A 123 2.25 -3.43 27.56
C CYS A 123 0.82 -3.99 27.58
N THR A 124 -0.17 -3.12 27.45
CA THR A 124 -1.58 -3.49 27.31
C THR A 124 -2.16 -2.85 26.05
N ALA A 125 -3.10 -3.54 25.41
CA ALA A 125 -3.75 -3.02 24.20
C ALA A 125 -4.43 -1.67 24.43
N THR A 126 -5.07 -1.48 25.61
CA THR A 126 -5.67 -0.20 26.00
C THR A 126 -4.62 0.90 26.19
N GLY A 127 -3.51 0.58 26.90
CA GLY A 127 -2.43 1.55 27.14
C GLY A 127 -1.73 1.95 25.83
N GLN A 128 -1.53 1.00 24.93
CA GLN A 128 -0.98 1.26 23.59
C GLN A 128 -1.93 2.17 22.80
N LEU A 129 -3.22 1.80 22.67
CA LEU A 129 -4.22 2.53 21.90
C LEU A 129 -4.46 3.96 22.42
N LEU A 130 -4.45 4.18 23.72
CA LEU A 130 -4.66 5.51 24.32
C LEU A 130 -3.41 6.39 24.28
N SER A 131 -2.27 5.85 23.88
CA SER A 131 -1.06 6.65 23.66
C SER A 131 -1.19 7.50 22.36
N ALA A 132 -0.44 8.59 22.30
CA ALA A 132 -0.42 9.42 21.08
C ALA A 132 0.01 8.60 19.85
N GLY A 133 1.01 7.72 19.99
CA GLY A 133 1.50 6.87 18.91
C GLY A 133 0.48 5.82 18.47
N GLY A 134 -0.10 5.08 19.42
CA GLY A 134 -1.07 4.03 19.11
C GLY A 134 -2.37 4.58 18.54
N LEU A 135 -2.88 5.71 19.05
CA LEU A 135 -4.07 6.36 18.51
C LEU A 135 -3.84 6.89 17.10
N THR A 136 -2.69 7.52 16.84
CA THR A 136 -2.32 8.00 15.49
C THR A 136 -2.21 6.84 14.53
N ASP A 137 -1.52 5.77 14.90
CA ASP A 137 -1.39 4.57 14.08
C ASP A 137 -2.76 3.96 13.78
N ALA A 138 -3.60 3.74 14.78
CA ALA A 138 -4.94 3.17 14.60
C ALA A 138 -5.81 3.99 13.63
N ILE A 139 -5.77 5.33 13.73
CA ILE A 139 -6.53 6.21 12.83
C ILE A 139 -5.96 6.18 11.42
N LEU A 140 -4.65 6.39 11.26
CA LEU A 140 -4.02 6.50 9.96
C LEU A 140 -4.01 5.16 9.22
N SER A 141 -3.62 4.07 9.89
CA SER A 141 -3.60 2.74 9.30
C SER A 141 -5.01 2.23 9.01
N GLY A 142 -5.96 2.44 9.92
CA GLY A 142 -7.37 2.11 9.71
C GLY A 142 -7.97 2.84 8.50
N ALA A 143 -7.78 4.16 8.41
CA ALA A 143 -8.26 4.95 7.28
C ALA A 143 -7.56 4.56 5.97
N ALA A 144 -6.26 4.31 5.99
CA ALA A 144 -5.49 3.88 4.83
C ALA A 144 -5.95 2.52 4.30
N LEU A 145 -6.08 1.53 5.17
CA LEU A 145 -6.56 0.19 4.80
C LEU A 145 -8.00 0.24 4.27
N TRP A 146 -8.88 1.06 4.87
CA TRP A 146 -10.21 1.31 4.34
C TRP A 146 -10.19 1.88 2.92
N LEU A 147 -9.39 2.94 2.69
CA LEU A 147 -9.25 3.54 1.37
C LEU A 147 -8.67 2.54 0.36
N LEU A 148 -7.67 1.75 0.75
CA LEU A 148 -7.10 0.71 -0.11
C LEU A 148 -8.05 -0.45 -0.37
N ALA A 149 -9.00 -0.72 0.50
CA ALA A 149 -10.04 -1.73 0.28
C ALA A 149 -11.14 -1.26 -0.69
N ILE A 150 -11.57 0.02 -0.60
CA ILE A 150 -12.64 0.54 -1.46
C ILE A 150 -12.16 1.02 -2.84
N THR A 151 -10.93 1.53 -2.93
CA THR A 151 -10.39 2.11 -4.17
C THR A 151 -10.41 1.13 -5.36
N PRO A 152 -10.03 -0.15 -5.24
CA PRO A 152 -10.07 -1.07 -6.37
C PRO A 152 -11.47 -1.34 -6.90
N LEU A 153 -12.54 -1.24 -6.06
CA LEU A 153 -13.92 -1.32 -6.53
C LEU A 153 -14.30 -0.13 -7.41
N GLN A 154 -13.87 1.07 -7.03
CA GLN A 154 -14.08 2.27 -7.84
C GLN A 154 -13.30 2.19 -9.14
N LEU A 155 -12.01 1.79 -9.08
CA LEU A 155 -11.17 1.60 -10.25
C LEU A 155 -11.74 0.56 -11.22
N ALA A 156 -12.31 -0.53 -10.72
CA ALA A 156 -12.95 -1.56 -11.53
C ALA A 156 -14.06 -1.02 -12.46
N ARG A 157 -14.69 0.10 -12.09
CA ARG A 157 -15.69 0.78 -12.91
C ARG A 157 -15.07 1.85 -13.79
N LEU A 158 -14.18 2.67 -13.22
CA LEU A 158 -13.61 3.85 -13.87
C LEU A 158 -12.58 3.51 -14.97
N LEU A 159 -11.96 2.32 -14.93
CA LEU A 159 -10.97 1.87 -15.90
C LEU A 159 -11.58 1.19 -17.13
N ILE A 160 -12.86 0.84 -17.13
CA ILE A 160 -13.54 0.18 -18.28
C ILE A 160 -13.39 0.99 -19.60
N PRO A 161 -13.57 2.35 -19.60
CA PRO A 161 -13.43 3.12 -20.83
C PRO A 161 -11.98 3.34 -21.28
N LEU A 162 -10.99 2.90 -20.49
CA LEU A 162 -9.57 3.03 -20.83
C LEU A 162 -9.04 1.70 -21.40
N PRO A 163 -8.83 1.56 -22.74
CA PRO A 163 -8.54 0.27 -23.36
C PRO A 163 -7.37 -0.48 -22.74
N GLN A 164 -6.27 0.23 -22.45
CA GLN A 164 -5.06 -0.35 -21.85
C GLN A 164 -5.20 -0.77 -20.38
N TRP A 165 -6.29 -0.37 -19.70
CA TRP A 165 -6.56 -0.65 -18.29
C TRP A 165 -7.78 -1.54 -18.08
N ARG A 166 -8.60 -1.71 -19.13
CA ARG A 166 -9.88 -2.42 -19.07
C ARG A 166 -9.76 -3.87 -18.58
N ALA A 167 -8.66 -4.54 -18.94
CA ALA A 167 -8.42 -5.91 -18.51
C ALA A 167 -8.29 -6.05 -16.99
N LEU A 168 -7.92 -4.96 -16.27
CA LEU A 168 -7.80 -4.94 -14.81
C LEU A 168 -9.14 -4.79 -14.09
N ALA A 169 -10.24 -4.46 -14.77
CA ALA A 169 -11.52 -4.20 -14.12
C ALA A 169 -12.02 -5.40 -13.29
N ARG A 170 -11.93 -6.63 -13.83
CA ARG A 170 -12.35 -7.84 -13.11
C ARG A 170 -11.44 -8.16 -11.90
N PRO A 171 -10.10 -8.27 -12.05
CA PRO A 171 -9.23 -8.55 -10.92
C PRO A 171 -9.29 -7.46 -9.83
N LEU A 172 -9.42 -6.18 -10.18
CA LEU A 172 -9.60 -5.11 -9.19
C LEU A 172 -10.92 -5.23 -8.44
N ARG A 173 -12.00 -5.64 -9.10
CA ARG A 173 -13.27 -5.89 -8.40
C ARG A 173 -13.13 -7.02 -7.37
N VAL A 174 -12.50 -8.12 -7.75
CA VAL A 174 -12.23 -9.24 -6.84
C VAL A 174 -11.36 -8.78 -5.67
N ALA A 175 -10.25 -8.10 -5.95
CA ALA A 175 -9.34 -7.58 -4.91
C ALA A 175 -10.07 -6.65 -3.93
N GLY A 176 -10.95 -5.76 -4.42
CA GLY A 176 -11.73 -4.86 -3.58
C GLY A 176 -12.74 -5.58 -2.68
N VAL A 177 -13.44 -6.59 -3.21
CA VAL A 177 -14.37 -7.41 -2.40
C VAL A 177 -13.60 -8.16 -1.31
N VAL A 178 -12.49 -8.81 -1.67
CA VAL A 178 -11.64 -9.54 -0.71
C VAL A 178 -11.05 -8.61 0.33
N ALA A 179 -10.57 -7.43 -0.08
CA ALA A 179 -10.01 -6.44 0.85
C ALA A 179 -11.07 -5.87 1.81
N LEU A 180 -12.29 -5.59 1.36
CA LEU A 180 -13.38 -5.14 2.24
C LEU A 180 -13.79 -6.22 3.24
N ALA A 181 -13.90 -7.47 2.80
CA ALA A 181 -14.15 -8.59 3.69
C ALA A 181 -13.02 -8.75 4.72
N GLY A 182 -11.76 -8.66 4.27
CA GLY A 182 -10.59 -8.67 5.13
C GLY A 182 -10.56 -7.53 6.14
N TYR A 183 -10.96 -6.32 5.75
CA TYR A 183 -11.06 -5.18 6.65
C TYR A 183 -12.13 -5.39 7.75
N GLY A 184 -13.29 -5.93 7.38
CA GLY A 184 -14.32 -6.30 8.35
C GLY A 184 -13.86 -7.40 9.33
N LEU A 185 -13.14 -8.40 8.80
CA LEU A 185 -12.54 -9.46 9.62
C LEU A 185 -11.44 -8.91 10.54
N LEU A 186 -10.62 -7.95 10.07
CA LEU A 186 -9.61 -7.30 10.91
C LEU A 186 -10.26 -6.54 12.08
N ALA A 187 -11.32 -5.78 11.82
CA ALA A 187 -12.06 -5.09 12.88
C ALA A 187 -12.58 -6.07 13.94
N LEU A 188 -13.15 -7.21 13.52
CA LEU A 188 -13.61 -8.26 14.42
C LEU A 188 -12.44 -8.91 15.19
N ALA A 189 -11.33 -9.20 14.51
CA ALA A 189 -10.14 -9.79 15.10
C ALA A 189 -9.51 -8.89 16.16
N LEU A 190 -9.45 -7.58 15.92
CA LEU A 190 -8.98 -6.59 16.89
C LEU A 190 -9.88 -6.50 18.12
N LEU A 191 -11.21 -6.61 17.96
CA LEU A 191 -12.17 -6.61 19.07
C LEU A 191 -12.08 -7.88 19.93
N THR A 192 -11.80 -9.02 19.32
CA THR A 192 -11.74 -10.32 20.01
C THR A 192 -10.33 -10.69 20.48
N GLY A 193 -9.31 -10.03 19.99
CA GLY A 193 -7.89 -10.35 20.23
C GLY A 193 -7.41 -11.65 19.54
N VAL A 194 -8.25 -12.24 18.66
CA VAL A 194 -7.95 -13.52 18.03
C VAL A 194 -7.52 -13.30 16.57
N TRP A 195 -6.33 -13.78 16.23
CA TRP A 195 -5.77 -13.77 14.87
C TRP A 195 -5.64 -12.38 14.21
N ALA A 196 -5.59 -11.31 15.00
CA ALA A 196 -5.49 -9.95 14.48
C ALA A 196 -4.28 -9.77 13.56
N GLY A 197 -3.12 -10.29 13.95
CA GLY A 197 -1.91 -10.22 13.16
C GLY A 197 -2.00 -10.99 11.83
N LEU A 198 -2.59 -12.18 11.82
CA LEU A 198 -2.77 -12.96 10.59
C LEU A 198 -3.72 -12.27 9.60
N VAL A 199 -4.84 -11.77 10.10
CA VAL A 199 -5.85 -11.10 9.27
C VAL A 199 -5.30 -9.80 8.69
N GLU A 200 -4.55 -9.02 9.49
CA GLU A 200 -3.89 -7.81 9.01
C GLU A 200 -2.89 -8.10 7.88
N ARG A 201 -2.03 -9.11 8.05
CA ARG A 201 -1.06 -9.52 7.02
C ARG A 201 -1.73 -9.96 5.73
N ALA A 202 -2.80 -10.75 5.83
CA ALA A 202 -3.57 -11.17 4.67
C ALA A 202 -4.21 -9.97 3.94
N LEU A 203 -4.79 -9.02 4.68
CA LEU A 203 -5.37 -7.80 4.11
C LEU A 203 -4.30 -6.93 3.43
N VAL A 204 -3.18 -6.70 4.12
CA VAL A 204 -2.04 -5.93 3.58
C VAL A 204 -1.49 -6.59 2.32
N ALA A 205 -1.32 -7.92 2.31
CA ALA A 205 -0.85 -8.66 1.13
C ALA A 205 -1.80 -8.48 -0.07
N VAL A 206 -3.12 -8.52 0.13
CA VAL A 206 -4.11 -8.24 -0.93
C VAL A 206 -3.96 -6.80 -1.44
N CYS A 207 -3.79 -5.82 -0.53
CA CYS A 207 -3.59 -4.42 -0.91
C CYS A 207 -2.29 -4.22 -1.70
N GLN A 208 -1.20 -4.83 -1.29
CA GLN A 208 0.09 -4.77 -2.00
C GLN A 208 0.00 -5.43 -3.38
N LEU A 209 -0.70 -6.57 -3.49
CA LEU A 209 -0.82 -7.31 -4.75
C LEU A 209 -1.52 -6.48 -5.83
N TRP A 210 -2.67 -5.87 -5.54
CA TRP A 210 -3.35 -5.07 -6.56
C TRP A 210 -2.59 -3.79 -6.91
N LEU A 211 -1.86 -3.17 -5.95
CA LEU A 211 -0.96 -2.05 -6.24
C LEU A 211 0.19 -2.48 -7.16
N ALA A 212 0.80 -3.65 -6.91
CA ALA A 212 1.84 -4.21 -7.77
C ALA A 212 1.31 -4.50 -9.18
N VAL A 213 0.08 -5.02 -9.31
CA VAL A 213 -0.57 -5.24 -10.62
C VAL A 213 -0.76 -3.92 -11.38
N LEU A 214 -1.16 -2.83 -10.72
CA LEU A 214 -1.23 -1.52 -11.35
C LEU A 214 0.15 -1.02 -11.79
N ALA A 215 1.18 -1.22 -10.97
CA ALA A 215 2.54 -0.82 -11.28
C ALA A 215 3.09 -1.57 -12.51
N VAL A 216 2.90 -2.89 -12.57
CA VAL A 216 3.28 -3.72 -13.72
C VAL A 216 2.53 -3.27 -14.98
N ASN A 217 1.22 -3.01 -14.88
CA ASN A 217 0.46 -2.54 -16.04
C ASN A 217 0.93 -1.17 -16.52
N LEU A 218 1.29 -0.26 -15.60
CA LEU A 218 1.86 1.03 -15.97
C LEU A 218 3.19 0.88 -16.73
N ILE A 219 4.08 -0.01 -16.30
CA ILE A 219 5.35 -0.30 -16.98
C ILE A 219 5.06 -0.81 -18.41
N ARG A 220 4.17 -1.81 -18.53
CA ARG A 220 3.83 -2.43 -19.83
C ARG A 220 3.21 -1.44 -20.81
N THR A 221 2.27 -0.62 -20.36
CA THR A 221 1.57 0.34 -21.22
C THR A 221 2.43 1.54 -21.61
N SER A 222 3.47 1.84 -20.84
CA SER A 222 4.44 2.89 -21.15
C SER A 222 5.46 2.45 -22.22
N GLY A 223 5.72 1.13 -22.35
CA GLY A 223 6.61 0.57 -23.37
C GLY A 223 5.92 0.26 -24.71
N ALA A 224 4.61 0.02 -24.72
CA ALA A 224 3.84 -0.39 -25.89
C ALA A 224 3.54 0.75 -26.91
N GLY A 225 3.98 1.96 -26.66
CA GLY A 225 3.86 3.09 -27.59
C GLY A 225 4.97 3.18 -28.65
N ASP A 226 5.85 2.18 -28.72
CA ASP A 226 7.07 2.18 -29.55
C ASP A 226 7.00 1.19 -30.73
N GLY A 227 5.82 0.61 -31.08
CA GLY A 227 5.62 -0.29 -32.20
C GLY A 227 4.75 0.30 -33.33
#